data_2ae886d10c454395fe432c2538ca21e8
#
_entry.id   2ae886d10c454395fe432c2538ca21e8
#
_cell.length_a   1.000
_cell.length_b   1.000
_cell.length_c   1.000
_cell.angle_alpha   90.00
_cell.angle_beta   90.00
_cell.angle_gamma   90.00
#
_symmetry.space_group_name_H-M   'P 1'
#
loop_
_entity.id
_entity.type
_entity.pdbx_description
1 polymer ?
#
loop_
_entity_poly.entity_id
_entity_poly.type
_entity_poly.pdbx_seq_one_letter_code
_entity_poly.pdbx_strand_id
1 'polypeptide(L)'
;YKRQFLNRIGEIGRDPNQVSAITSFYVDKNNKVVGVYDGFRRCIHRYSYLGIKYDKITCGEQIESGSITDVNVIANRELLLTLSCGIDDLYNYAILSADDGSLKAYILPYQVKYTENSTRGNLSCFARPGEKLWLTALLSDTIYEYADGKIIPKFVVKSSLATIDAEVFVDRKEWISPAHAMAFLRDNGYSKGQTGIWANDRYLYFDMFCRGSWYSIYYDYLNHKGYKSKQYSRGNVLMPGRFLTTTSDAFVSYVTAYDFIHQPEGCIDVDRPLWRDLRERTMEDDNPILLLYYVRK
;
A
#
# COMPACT_ATOMS: atom_id res chain seq x y z
N TYR A 1 8.77 6.23 -26.10
CA TYR A 1 7.86 5.07 -26.29
C TYR A 1 6.42 5.60 -26.29
N LYS A 2 5.71 5.55 -27.43
CA LYS A 2 4.27 5.77 -27.43
C LYS A 2 3.63 4.62 -26.63
N ARG A 3 2.97 4.93 -25.51
CA ARG A 3 2.18 3.96 -24.78
C ARG A 3 1.02 3.53 -25.66
N GLN A 4 1.02 2.29 -26.06
CA GLN A 4 -0.07 1.73 -26.82
C GLN A 4 -1.11 1.22 -25.83
N PHE A 5 -2.36 1.69 -25.96
CA PHE A 5 -3.49 1.07 -25.30
C PHE A 5 -3.62 -0.36 -25.82
N LEU A 6 -3.45 -1.34 -24.97
CA LEU A 6 -3.51 -2.74 -25.37
C LEU A 6 -4.94 -3.26 -25.29
N ASN A 7 -5.51 -3.20 -24.10
CA ASN A 7 -6.85 -3.73 -23.84
C ASN A 7 -7.50 -3.02 -22.64
N ARG A 8 -8.82 -3.00 -22.65
CA ARG A 8 -9.63 -2.63 -21.49
C ARG A 8 -9.87 -3.88 -20.65
N ILE A 9 -9.63 -3.78 -19.35
CA ILE A 9 -9.88 -4.86 -18.41
C ILE A 9 -11.09 -4.49 -17.56
N GLY A 10 -12.19 -5.24 -17.77
CA GLY A 10 -13.45 -5.05 -17.08
C GLY A 10 -14.22 -3.79 -17.50
N GLU A 11 -15.43 -3.70 -17.02
CA GLU A 11 -16.32 -2.54 -17.17
C GLU A 11 -16.89 -2.16 -15.81
N ILE A 12 -16.98 -0.86 -15.54
CA ILE A 12 -17.65 -0.34 -14.36
C ILE A 12 -19.13 -0.21 -14.65
N GLY A 13 -19.96 -0.77 -13.79
CA GLY A 13 -21.40 -0.70 -13.96
C GLY A 13 -22.18 -1.50 -12.91
N ARG A 14 -23.50 -1.59 -13.11
CA ARG A 14 -24.42 -2.25 -12.19
C ARG A 14 -24.74 -3.69 -12.54
N ASP A 15 -24.40 -4.12 -13.74
CA ASP A 15 -24.63 -5.50 -14.19
C ASP A 15 -23.86 -6.51 -13.33
N PRO A 16 -24.37 -7.72 -13.08
CA PRO A 16 -23.68 -8.77 -12.32
C PRO A 16 -22.27 -9.11 -12.85
N ASN A 17 -22.04 -8.87 -14.13
CA ASN A 17 -20.76 -9.12 -14.79
C ASN A 17 -19.82 -7.91 -14.82
N GLN A 18 -20.29 -6.74 -14.44
CA GLN A 18 -19.51 -5.51 -14.34
C GLN A 18 -18.97 -5.34 -12.91
N VAL A 19 -17.92 -4.54 -12.77
CA VAL A 19 -17.37 -4.16 -11.47
C VAL A 19 -18.12 -2.94 -10.96
N SER A 20 -18.67 -3.00 -9.74
CA SER A 20 -19.44 -1.88 -9.18
C SER A 20 -18.50 -0.81 -8.59
N ALA A 21 -17.45 -1.23 -7.88
CA ALA A 21 -16.49 -0.34 -7.26
C ALA A 21 -15.10 -0.99 -7.17
N ILE A 22 -14.14 -0.44 -7.90
CA ILE A 22 -12.76 -0.92 -7.84
C ILE A 22 -12.13 -0.41 -6.54
N THR A 23 -11.85 -1.32 -5.60
CA THR A 23 -11.12 -1.00 -4.37
C THR A 23 -9.64 -1.30 -4.52
N SER A 24 -9.31 -2.44 -5.11
CA SER A 24 -7.94 -2.89 -5.34
C SER A 24 -7.87 -3.79 -6.56
N PHE A 25 -6.66 -4.05 -7.04
CA PHE A 25 -6.41 -5.03 -8.08
C PHE A 25 -5.05 -5.68 -7.89
N TYR A 26 -4.88 -6.88 -8.44
CA TYR A 26 -3.58 -7.55 -8.49
C TYR A 26 -3.29 -8.06 -9.91
N VAL A 27 -2.01 -8.30 -10.16
CA VAL A 27 -1.54 -8.92 -11.40
C VAL A 27 -0.79 -10.21 -11.06
N ASP A 28 -1.36 -11.33 -11.50
CA ASP A 28 -0.71 -12.63 -11.45
C ASP A 28 0.06 -12.86 -12.76
N LYS A 29 1.36 -12.62 -12.71
CA LYS A 29 2.22 -12.76 -13.88
C LYS A 29 2.36 -14.21 -14.34
N ASN A 30 2.34 -15.15 -13.41
CA ASN A 30 2.54 -16.57 -13.69
C ASN A 30 1.33 -17.15 -14.44
N ASN A 31 0.13 -16.81 -14.02
CA ASN A 31 -1.11 -17.27 -14.63
C ASN A 31 -1.67 -16.30 -15.67
N LYS A 32 -1.02 -15.15 -15.90
CA LYS A 32 -1.46 -14.07 -16.82
C LYS A 32 -2.89 -13.59 -16.51
N VAL A 33 -3.19 -13.42 -15.23
CA VAL A 33 -4.48 -13.02 -14.71
C VAL A 33 -4.37 -11.63 -14.06
N VAL A 34 -5.38 -10.80 -14.31
CA VAL A 34 -5.64 -9.58 -13.54
C VAL A 34 -6.88 -9.82 -12.69
N GLY A 35 -6.73 -9.70 -11.38
CA GLY A 35 -7.86 -9.76 -10.45
C GLY A 35 -8.26 -8.36 -10.01
N VAL A 36 -9.53 -8.01 -10.13
CA VAL A 36 -10.09 -6.73 -9.70
C VAL A 36 -11.04 -6.96 -8.54
N TYR A 37 -10.73 -6.42 -7.39
CA TYR A 37 -11.58 -6.51 -6.21
C TYR A 37 -12.68 -5.45 -6.25
N ASP A 38 -13.93 -5.92 -6.29
CA ASP A 38 -15.13 -5.11 -6.14
C ASP A 38 -15.50 -5.03 -4.66
N GLY A 39 -15.15 -3.92 -4.03
CA GLY A 39 -15.38 -3.73 -2.60
C GLY A 39 -16.85 -3.64 -2.23
N PHE A 40 -17.72 -3.22 -3.13
CA PHE A 40 -19.16 -3.18 -2.89
C PHE A 40 -19.79 -4.58 -2.90
N ARG A 41 -19.37 -5.41 -3.86
CA ARG A 41 -19.88 -6.80 -3.99
C ARG A 41 -19.06 -7.82 -3.23
N ARG A 42 -17.96 -7.41 -2.63
CA ARG A 42 -17.03 -8.26 -1.88
C ARG A 42 -16.57 -9.48 -2.69
N CYS A 43 -16.20 -9.25 -3.94
CA CYS A 43 -15.75 -10.31 -4.84
C CYS A 43 -14.59 -9.85 -5.72
N ILE A 44 -13.83 -10.81 -6.23
CA ILE A 44 -12.73 -10.57 -7.15
C ILE A 44 -13.16 -11.06 -8.53
N HIS A 45 -13.24 -10.13 -9.49
CA HIS A 45 -13.41 -10.46 -10.90
C HIS A 45 -12.04 -10.75 -11.50
N ARG A 46 -11.87 -11.89 -12.15
CA ARG A 46 -10.62 -12.28 -12.79
C ARG A 46 -10.70 -12.19 -14.31
N TYR A 47 -9.67 -11.62 -14.90
CA TYR A 47 -9.55 -11.36 -16.32
C TYR A 47 -8.21 -11.84 -16.86
N SER A 48 -8.17 -12.24 -18.13
CA SER A 48 -6.90 -12.41 -18.86
C SER A 48 -6.25 -11.05 -19.13
N TYR A 49 -5.00 -11.05 -19.54
CA TYR A 49 -4.33 -9.85 -20.05
C TYR A 49 -4.98 -9.27 -21.32
N LEU A 50 -5.84 -10.05 -21.98
CA LEU A 50 -6.63 -9.60 -23.13
C LEU A 50 -7.97 -8.98 -22.72
N GLY A 51 -8.24 -8.86 -21.42
CA GLY A 51 -9.50 -8.31 -20.90
C GLY A 51 -10.68 -9.29 -20.92
N ILE A 52 -10.45 -10.54 -21.27
CA ILE A 52 -11.50 -11.57 -21.27
C ILE A 52 -11.71 -12.00 -19.82
N LYS A 53 -12.98 -11.91 -19.35
CA LYS A 53 -13.37 -12.37 -18.02
C LYS A 53 -13.30 -13.89 -17.94
N TYR A 54 -12.63 -14.39 -16.91
CA TYR A 54 -12.61 -15.83 -16.62
C TYR A 54 -13.74 -16.22 -15.69
N ASP A 55 -13.74 -15.64 -14.49
CA ASP A 55 -14.62 -16.02 -13.39
C ASP A 55 -14.69 -14.93 -12.32
N LYS A 56 -15.28 -15.31 -11.20
CA LYS A 56 -15.44 -14.47 -10.03
C LYS A 56 -15.24 -15.30 -8.76
N ILE A 57 -14.39 -14.80 -7.85
CA ILE A 57 -14.20 -15.34 -6.51
C ILE A 57 -15.03 -14.49 -5.53
N THR A 58 -15.91 -15.10 -4.75
CA THR A 58 -16.64 -14.42 -3.68
C THR A 58 -15.81 -14.46 -2.40
N CYS A 59 -15.50 -13.27 -1.84
CA CYS A 59 -14.72 -13.15 -0.60
C CYS A 59 -15.61 -12.93 0.64
N GLY A 60 -16.89 -12.61 0.43
CA GLY A 60 -17.77 -12.05 1.47
C GLY A 60 -18.30 -13.03 2.50
N GLU A 61 -18.53 -14.28 2.11
CA GLU A 61 -19.18 -15.26 3.00
C GLU A 61 -18.25 -15.84 4.07
N GLN A 62 -16.95 -15.74 3.85
CA GLN A 62 -15.92 -16.35 4.70
C GLN A 62 -15.15 -15.35 5.57
N ILE A 63 -15.24 -14.06 5.23
CA ILE A 63 -14.64 -12.99 6.02
C ILE A 63 -15.79 -12.27 6.71
N GLU A 64 -16.08 -12.69 7.95
CA GLU A 64 -17.27 -12.28 8.70
C GLU A 64 -17.30 -10.79 9.00
N SER A 65 -16.16 -10.15 9.16
CA SER A 65 -16.06 -8.73 9.51
C SER A 65 -14.96 -8.03 8.73
N GLY A 66 -15.07 -6.72 8.68
CA GLY A 66 -14.05 -5.85 8.13
C GLY A 66 -14.15 -5.57 6.63
N SER A 67 -13.62 -4.41 6.26
CA SER A 67 -13.46 -4.05 4.85
C SER A 67 -12.13 -4.56 4.35
N ILE A 68 -12.14 -5.27 3.25
CA ILE A 68 -10.92 -5.61 2.53
C ILE A 68 -10.43 -4.34 1.85
N THR A 69 -9.23 -3.90 2.18
CA THR A 69 -8.65 -2.66 1.65
C THR A 69 -7.67 -2.91 0.52
N ASP A 70 -7.09 -4.09 0.46
CA ASP A 70 -6.14 -4.45 -0.58
C ASP A 70 -6.13 -5.97 -0.81
N VAL A 71 -5.87 -6.39 -2.04
CA VAL A 71 -5.79 -7.79 -2.44
C VAL A 71 -4.54 -7.99 -3.29
N ASN A 72 -3.80 -9.06 -3.01
CA ASN A 72 -2.66 -9.43 -3.82
C ASN A 72 -2.55 -10.95 -3.97
N VAL A 73 -1.96 -11.39 -5.07
CA VAL A 73 -1.62 -12.80 -5.26
C VAL A 73 -0.28 -13.08 -4.58
N ILE A 74 -0.19 -14.17 -3.83
CA ILE A 74 1.05 -14.68 -3.24
C ILE A 74 1.39 -16.05 -3.83
N ALA A 75 2.50 -16.65 -3.41
CA ALA A 75 2.91 -17.96 -3.90
C ALA A 75 1.82 -19.02 -3.66
N ASN A 76 1.86 -20.12 -4.42
CA ASN A 76 0.99 -21.28 -4.24
C ASN A 76 -0.50 -21.06 -4.49
N ARG A 77 -0.85 -20.15 -5.43
CA ARG A 77 -2.25 -19.86 -5.78
C ARG A 77 -3.07 -19.36 -4.57
N GLU A 78 -2.47 -18.52 -3.78
CA GLU A 78 -3.09 -17.89 -2.63
C GLU A 78 -3.27 -16.39 -2.85
N LEU A 79 -4.32 -15.85 -2.26
CA LEU A 79 -4.62 -14.42 -2.21
C LEU A 79 -4.41 -13.92 -0.80
N LEU A 80 -3.60 -12.87 -0.67
CA LEU A 80 -3.46 -12.11 0.56
C LEU A 80 -4.45 -10.96 0.53
N LEU A 81 -5.31 -10.90 1.52
CA LEU A 81 -6.23 -9.80 1.74
C LEU A 81 -5.74 -8.96 2.91
N THR A 82 -5.62 -7.66 2.71
CA THR A 82 -5.42 -6.73 3.80
C THR A 82 -6.78 -6.33 4.38
N LEU A 83 -6.95 -6.55 5.67
CA LEU A 83 -8.19 -6.24 6.38
C LEU A 83 -8.11 -4.85 7.00
N SER A 84 -9.19 -4.08 6.94
CA SER A 84 -9.30 -2.86 7.74
C SER A 84 -9.53 -3.21 9.20
N CYS A 85 -9.07 -2.34 10.08
CA CYS A 85 -9.36 -2.46 11.49
C CYS A 85 -10.81 -2.03 11.74
N GLY A 86 -11.69 -2.99 12.02
CA GLY A 86 -13.05 -2.79 12.51
C GLY A 86 -13.19 -3.24 13.96
N ILE A 87 -14.37 -3.06 14.55
CA ILE A 87 -14.64 -3.43 15.96
C ILE A 87 -14.45 -4.93 16.21
N ASP A 88 -14.77 -5.74 15.21
CA ASP A 88 -14.73 -7.20 15.29
C ASP A 88 -13.52 -7.80 14.58
N ASP A 89 -12.67 -6.98 13.95
CA ASP A 89 -11.51 -7.46 13.23
C ASP A 89 -10.40 -7.88 14.20
N LEU A 90 -10.06 -9.14 14.18
CA LEU A 90 -9.03 -9.71 15.05
C LEU A 90 -7.68 -9.83 14.37
N TYR A 91 -7.59 -9.65 13.03
CA TYR A 91 -6.39 -9.92 12.26
C TYR A 91 -6.10 -8.85 11.20
N ASN A 92 -4.82 -8.65 10.93
CA ASN A 92 -4.38 -7.71 9.89
C ASN A 92 -4.61 -8.23 8.47
N TYR A 93 -4.57 -9.55 8.29
CA TYR A 93 -4.67 -10.18 6.97
C TYR A 93 -5.46 -11.48 7.02
N ALA A 94 -6.03 -11.83 5.86
CA ALA A 94 -6.57 -13.15 5.57
C ALA A 94 -5.88 -13.73 4.33
N ILE A 95 -5.74 -15.04 4.30
CA ILE A 95 -5.26 -15.79 3.14
C ILE A 95 -6.41 -16.61 2.60
N LEU A 96 -6.73 -16.43 1.32
CA LEU A 96 -7.69 -17.21 0.60
C LEU A 96 -7.03 -18.09 -0.46
N SER A 97 -7.71 -19.17 -0.81
CA SER A 97 -7.42 -19.91 -2.02
C SER A 97 -7.75 -19.06 -3.26
N ALA A 98 -6.84 -18.97 -4.21
CA ALA A 98 -7.11 -18.30 -5.47
C ALA A 98 -7.97 -19.15 -6.42
N ASP A 99 -8.27 -20.40 -6.09
CA ASP A 99 -9.07 -21.29 -6.91
C ASP A 99 -10.56 -21.07 -6.68
N ASP A 100 -10.98 -21.06 -5.43
CA ASP A 100 -12.38 -21.05 -5.04
C ASP A 100 -12.73 -19.95 -4.03
N GLY A 101 -11.75 -19.19 -3.52
CA GLY A 101 -11.94 -18.14 -2.54
C GLY A 101 -12.09 -18.67 -1.10
N SER A 102 -11.87 -19.97 -0.86
CA SER A 102 -11.96 -20.54 0.48
C SER A 102 -10.92 -19.92 1.42
N LEU A 103 -11.33 -19.61 2.65
CA LEU A 103 -10.46 -19.08 3.68
C LEU A 103 -9.47 -20.17 4.14
N LYS A 104 -8.17 -19.89 4.02
CA LYS A 104 -7.11 -20.76 4.50
C LYS A 104 -6.61 -20.40 5.88
N ALA A 105 -6.40 -19.10 6.13
CA ALA A 105 -5.88 -18.63 7.40
C ALA A 105 -6.16 -17.14 7.62
N TYR A 106 -6.24 -16.77 8.90
CA TYR A 106 -6.03 -15.40 9.35
C TYR A 106 -4.62 -15.28 9.92
N ILE A 107 -3.94 -14.18 9.63
CA ILE A 107 -2.56 -13.96 10.07
C ILE A 107 -2.35 -12.58 10.66
N LEU A 108 -1.34 -12.47 11.54
CA LEU A 108 -0.97 -11.29 12.29
C LEU A 108 -2.16 -10.71 13.06
N PRO A 109 -2.51 -11.33 14.21
CA PRO A 109 -3.59 -10.82 15.05
C PRO A 109 -3.29 -9.38 15.46
N TYR A 110 -4.33 -8.58 15.64
CA TYR A 110 -4.18 -7.27 16.26
C TYR A 110 -3.73 -7.45 17.71
N GLN A 111 -2.73 -6.67 18.11
CA GLN A 111 -2.22 -6.71 19.48
C GLN A 111 -3.21 -6.12 20.47
N VAL A 112 -4.18 -5.34 19.99
CA VAL A 112 -5.13 -4.60 20.82
C VAL A 112 -6.50 -4.60 20.16
N LYS A 113 -7.56 -4.74 20.94
CA LYS A 113 -8.93 -4.47 20.48
C LYS A 113 -9.08 -2.96 20.27
N TYR A 114 -9.30 -2.57 19.02
CA TYR A 114 -9.51 -1.18 18.67
C TYR A 114 -10.94 -0.74 18.91
N THR A 115 -11.07 0.52 19.33
CA THR A 115 -12.33 1.24 19.21
C THR A 115 -12.48 1.73 17.76
N GLU A 116 -13.69 2.03 17.33
CA GLU A 116 -14.16 2.37 15.97
C GLU A 116 -13.33 3.40 15.18
N ASN A 117 -12.35 4.04 15.82
CA ASN A 117 -11.67 5.21 15.31
C ASN A 117 -10.22 4.98 14.84
N SER A 118 -9.74 3.76 14.81
CA SER A 118 -8.39 3.46 14.34
C SER A 118 -8.40 3.16 12.84
N THR A 119 -8.32 4.17 12.02
CA THR A 119 -8.21 3.96 10.58
C THR A 119 -6.80 3.52 10.20
N ARG A 120 -6.69 2.35 9.61
CA ARG A 120 -5.59 1.99 8.74
C ARG A 120 -5.77 2.84 7.48
N GLY A 121 -4.86 3.78 7.21
CA GLY A 121 -4.90 4.50 5.94
C GLY A 121 -4.77 3.51 4.76
N ASN A 122 -5.27 3.87 3.58
CA ASN A 122 -5.17 3.10 2.32
C ASN A 122 -3.71 3.03 1.82
N LEU A 123 -2.77 2.63 2.67
CA LEU A 123 -1.36 2.50 2.32
C LEU A 123 -1.02 1.03 2.16
N SER A 124 -0.13 0.72 1.24
CA SER A 124 0.40 -0.63 1.07
C SER A 124 0.95 -1.14 2.40
N CYS A 125 0.43 -2.26 2.85
CA CYS A 125 0.83 -2.88 4.12
C CYS A 125 1.76 -4.06 3.92
N PHE A 126 2.13 -4.34 2.69
CA PHE A 126 3.05 -5.40 2.30
C PHE A 126 3.99 -4.92 1.20
N ALA A 127 5.15 -5.58 1.09
CA ALA A 127 6.12 -5.38 0.02
C ALA A 127 6.63 -6.72 -0.51
N ARG A 128 7.03 -6.74 -1.77
CA ARG A 128 7.52 -7.96 -2.45
C ARG A 128 8.90 -7.74 -3.06
N PRO A 129 9.97 -7.77 -2.29
CA PRO A 129 11.32 -7.76 -2.84
C PRO A 129 11.65 -9.15 -3.42
N GLY A 130 11.74 -9.24 -4.75
CA GLY A 130 11.86 -10.53 -5.44
C GLY A 130 10.67 -11.46 -5.15
N GLU A 131 10.95 -12.68 -4.71
CA GLU A 131 9.94 -13.69 -4.36
C GLU A 131 9.50 -13.61 -2.88
N LYS A 132 10.08 -12.72 -2.08
CA LYS A 132 9.75 -12.58 -0.66
C LYS A 132 8.47 -11.76 -0.49
N LEU A 133 7.76 -12.01 0.60
CA LEU A 133 6.61 -11.21 1.00
C LEU A 133 6.84 -10.67 2.41
N TRP A 134 6.92 -9.36 2.52
CA TRP A 134 7.08 -8.67 3.80
C TRP A 134 5.78 -7.97 4.17
N LEU A 135 5.40 -8.09 5.44
CA LEU A 135 4.14 -7.62 5.99
C LEU A 135 4.38 -6.68 7.17
N THR A 136 3.55 -5.66 7.31
CA THR A 136 3.49 -4.84 8.53
C THR A 136 2.23 -5.17 9.30
N ALA A 137 2.29 -5.09 10.62
CA ALA A 137 1.12 -5.11 11.47
C ALA A 137 0.90 -3.72 12.08
N LEU A 138 -0.35 -3.35 12.28
CA LEU A 138 -0.71 -2.10 12.93
C LEU A 138 -0.20 -2.12 14.38
N LEU A 139 0.39 -1.01 14.83
CA LEU A 139 1.01 -0.83 16.15
C LEU A 139 2.15 -1.82 16.48
N SER A 140 2.74 -2.42 15.47
CA SER A 140 3.93 -3.24 15.62
C SER A 140 5.17 -2.46 15.17
N ASP A 141 6.26 -2.61 15.88
CA ASP A 141 7.58 -2.15 15.46
C ASP A 141 8.27 -3.13 14.52
N THR A 142 7.62 -4.28 14.26
CA THR A 142 8.20 -5.40 13.54
C THR A 142 7.62 -5.51 12.13
N ILE A 143 8.51 -5.71 11.16
CA ILE A 143 8.18 -6.11 9.80
C ILE A 143 8.41 -7.61 9.71
N TYR A 144 7.41 -8.33 9.23
CA TYR A 144 7.39 -9.79 9.18
C TYR A 144 7.64 -10.27 7.75
N GLU A 145 8.23 -11.45 7.61
CA GLU A 145 8.31 -12.19 6.34
C GLU A 145 7.30 -13.34 6.38
N TYR A 146 6.48 -13.46 5.35
CA TYR A 146 5.64 -14.63 5.13
C TYR A 146 6.37 -15.57 4.18
N ALA A 147 6.67 -16.77 4.65
CA ALA A 147 7.35 -17.81 3.89
C ALA A 147 6.83 -19.19 4.30
N ASP A 148 6.49 -20.02 3.33
CA ASP A 148 6.05 -21.42 3.54
C ASP A 148 4.93 -21.57 4.57
N GLY A 149 3.94 -20.67 4.51
CA GLY A 149 2.80 -20.68 5.43
C GLY A 149 3.11 -20.14 6.83
N LYS A 150 4.33 -19.61 7.07
CA LYS A 150 4.78 -19.14 8.38
C LYS A 150 5.04 -17.64 8.36
N ILE A 151 4.80 -17.01 9.50
CA ILE A 151 5.13 -15.61 9.78
C ILE A 151 6.40 -15.57 10.62
N ILE A 152 7.43 -14.88 10.11
CA ILE A 152 8.75 -14.81 10.74
C ILE A 152 9.10 -13.32 10.93
N PRO A 153 9.47 -12.87 12.15
CA PRO A 153 10.00 -11.52 12.35
C PRO A 153 11.25 -11.29 11.48
N LYS A 154 11.25 -10.21 10.69
CA LYS A 154 12.35 -9.92 9.76
C LYS A 154 13.18 -8.72 10.17
N PHE A 155 12.51 -7.62 10.47
CA PHE A 155 13.14 -6.39 10.91
C PHE A 155 12.39 -5.82 12.11
N VAL A 156 13.12 -5.29 13.08
CA VAL A 156 12.56 -4.52 14.18
C VAL A 156 12.99 -3.07 14.01
N VAL A 157 12.01 -2.17 13.92
CA VAL A 157 12.23 -0.74 13.71
C VAL A 157 12.39 -0.06 15.06
N LYS A 158 13.64 0.19 15.45
CA LYS A 158 13.96 1.00 16.64
C LYS A 158 14.15 2.45 16.22
N SER A 159 13.30 3.33 16.70
CA SER A 159 13.35 4.75 16.35
C SER A 159 13.58 5.60 17.59
N SER A 160 14.52 6.56 17.50
CA SER A 160 14.66 7.63 18.48
C SER A 160 13.61 8.74 18.34
N LEU A 161 12.78 8.69 17.30
CA LEU A 161 11.77 9.72 17.01
C LEU A 161 10.48 9.50 17.79
N ALA A 162 10.07 8.25 17.95
CA ALA A 162 8.84 7.89 18.63
C ALA A 162 8.86 6.41 19.06
N THR A 163 8.18 6.11 20.14
CA THR A 163 7.95 4.75 20.61
C THR A 163 6.69 4.18 19.95
N ILE A 164 6.75 2.91 19.58
CA ILE A 164 5.59 2.14 19.15
C ILE A 164 5.22 1.24 20.30
N ASP A 165 4.09 1.50 20.93
CA ASP A 165 3.61 0.77 22.09
C ASP A 165 2.12 0.50 21.95
N ALA A 166 1.77 -0.77 21.80
CA ALA A 166 0.39 -1.19 21.60
C ALA A 166 -0.46 -0.95 22.86
N GLU A 167 0.12 -1.05 24.05
CA GLU A 167 -0.60 -0.90 25.31
C GLU A 167 -1.17 0.52 25.50
N VAL A 168 -0.50 1.51 24.91
CA VAL A 168 -0.97 2.91 24.91
C VAL A 168 -2.36 3.07 24.29
N PHE A 169 -2.79 2.13 23.46
CA PHE A 169 -4.04 2.17 22.74
C PHE A 169 -5.16 1.38 23.42
N VAL A 170 -4.87 0.65 24.51
CA VAL A 170 -5.86 -0.12 25.24
C VAL A 170 -6.83 0.81 25.96
N ASP A 171 -8.12 0.53 25.84
CA ASP A 171 -9.23 1.18 26.59
C ASP A 171 -9.30 2.72 26.47
N ARG A 172 -8.85 3.28 25.36
CA ARG A 172 -8.93 4.73 25.11
C ARG A 172 -10.30 5.19 24.68
N LYS A 173 -11.23 5.23 25.63
CA LYS A 173 -12.62 5.70 25.39
C LYS A 173 -12.72 7.17 25.01
N GLU A 174 -11.70 7.98 25.34
CA GLU A 174 -11.62 9.39 25.00
C GLU A 174 -11.32 9.64 23.51
N TRP A 175 -10.91 8.61 22.76
CA TRP A 175 -10.63 8.77 21.34
C TRP A 175 -11.90 8.63 20.52
N ILE A 176 -12.65 9.72 20.46
CA ILE A 176 -13.90 9.79 19.70
C ILE A 176 -13.71 10.07 18.20
N SER A 177 -12.47 10.23 17.75
CA SER A 177 -12.12 10.40 16.33
C SER A 177 -10.66 10.07 16.04
N PRO A 178 -10.31 9.74 14.77
CA PRO A 178 -8.91 9.58 14.35
C PRO A 178 -8.03 10.80 14.64
N ALA A 179 -8.60 12.01 14.62
CA ALA A 179 -7.88 13.24 14.94
C ALA A 179 -7.42 13.27 16.41
N HIS A 180 -8.24 12.81 17.34
CA HIS A 180 -7.87 12.71 18.76
C HIS A 180 -6.74 11.72 18.96
N ALA A 181 -6.80 10.54 18.32
CA ALA A 181 -5.74 9.57 18.37
C ALA A 181 -4.42 10.14 17.83
N MET A 182 -4.45 10.82 16.68
CA MET A 182 -3.26 11.45 16.10
C MET A 182 -2.70 12.58 16.95
N ALA A 183 -3.55 13.37 17.60
CA ALA A 183 -3.13 14.42 18.54
C ALA A 183 -2.43 13.80 19.76
N PHE A 184 -3.02 12.77 20.35
CA PHE A 184 -2.43 12.05 21.48
C PHE A 184 -1.04 11.47 21.12
N LEU A 185 -0.91 10.81 19.98
CA LEU A 185 0.38 10.26 19.51
C LEU A 185 1.43 11.35 19.38
N ARG A 186 1.05 12.49 18.78
CA ARG A 186 1.94 13.64 18.60
C ARG A 186 2.43 14.19 19.93
N ASP A 187 1.50 14.42 20.86
CA ASP A 187 1.77 15.12 22.13
C ASP A 187 2.55 14.28 23.13
N ASN A 188 2.45 12.95 23.01
CA ASN A 188 3.11 12.00 23.90
C ASN A 188 4.33 11.28 23.26
N GLY A 189 4.70 11.62 22.04
CA GLY A 189 5.88 11.04 21.38
C GLY A 189 5.70 9.59 20.94
N TYR A 190 4.49 9.16 20.71
CA TYR A 190 4.17 7.83 20.18
C TYR A 190 4.01 7.82 18.65
N SER A 191 4.14 6.63 18.07
CA SER A 191 3.83 6.35 16.68
C SER A 191 2.90 5.15 16.56
N LYS A 192 2.06 5.14 15.54
CA LYS A 192 1.24 3.97 15.19
C LYS A 192 1.99 2.89 14.41
N GLY A 193 3.31 3.02 14.25
CA GLY A 193 4.14 2.09 13.49
C GLY A 193 4.38 2.51 12.06
N GLN A 194 4.82 1.56 11.26
CA GLN A 194 5.10 1.74 9.84
C GLN A 194 3.79 1.85 9.05
N THR A 195 3.75 2.78 8.14
CA THR A 195 2.64 2.94 7.20
C THR A 195 3.20 3.04 5.79
N GLY A 196 2.62 2.27 4.87
CA GLY A 196 3.10 2.21 3.51
C GLY A 196 4.51 1.61 3.43
N ILE A 197 4.57 0.33 3.15
CA ILE A 197 5.83 -0.39 3.00
C ILE A 197 6.06 -0.74 1.52
N TRP A 198 7.27 -0.46 1.04
CA TRP A 198 7.73 -0.86 -0.29
C TRP A 198 9.16 -1.37 -0.19
N ALA A 199 9.51 -2.35 -0.98
CA ALA A 199 10.87 -2.88 -1.01
C ALA A 199 11.27 -3.28 -2.42
N ASN A 200 12.54 -3.08 -2.74
CA ASN A 200 13.20 -3.62 -3.93
C ASN A 200 14.34 -4.55 -3.51
N ASP A 201 15.24 -4.92 -4.41
CA ASP A 201 16.30 -5.89 -4.11
C ASP A 201 17.35 -5.39 -3.10
N ARG A 202 17.30 -4.12 -2.72
CA ARG A 202 18.27 -3.51 -1.82
C ARG A 202 17.68 -2.65 -0.73
N TYR A 203 16.63 -1.91 -1.04
CA TYR A 203 16.09 -0.91 -0.14
C TYR A 203 14.69 -1.28 0.33
N LEU A 204 14.46 -1.11 1.62
CA LEU A 204 13.16 -1.08 2.24
C LEU A 204 12.79 0.38 2.49
N TYR A 205 11.59 0.76 2.08
CA TYR A 205 11.01 2.07 2.35
C TYR A 205 9.72 1.91 3.15
N PHE A 206 9.51 2.79 4.10
CA PHE A 206 8.22 2.96 4.79
C PHE A 206 8.07 4.38 5.31
N ASP A 207 6.82 4.79 5.54
CA ASP A 207 6.50 6.05 6.19
C ASP A 207 6.24 5.83 7.67
N MET A 208 6.58 6.83 8.49
CA MET A 208 6.31 6.86 9.92
C MET A 208 5.84 8.23 10.35
N PHE A 209 4.73 8.28 11.10
CA PHE A 209 4.26 9.51 11.74
C PHE A 209 4.85 9.62 13.13
N CYS A 210 5.59 10.71 13.39
CA CYS A 210 6.24 10.96 14.66
C CYS A 210 6.16 12.43 15.03
N ARG A 211 5.72 12.73 16.26
CA ARG A 211 5.69 14.10 16.80
C ARG A 211 5.09 15.13 15.86
N GLY A 212 3.95 14.82 15.25
CA GLY A 212 3.24 15.73 14.35
C GLY A 212 3.81 15.85 12.94
N SER A 213 4.80 15.06 12.59
CA SER A 213 5.42 15.08 11.25
C SER A 213 5.51 13.69 10.64
N TRP A 214 5.41 13.63 9.33
CA TRP A 214 5.69 12.43 8.56
C TRP A 214 7.17 12.35 8.20
N TYR A 215 7.71 11.16 8.29
CA TYR A 215 9.08 10.82 7.91
C TYR A 215 9.06 9.69 6.91
N SER A 216 9.87 9.83 5.86
CA SER A 216 10.21 8.76 4.93
C SER A 216 11.47 8.07 5.41
N ILE A 217 11.41 6.79 5.61
CA ILE A 217 12.50 5.96 6.10
C ILE A 217 12.96 5.05 4.96
N TYR A 218 14.24 5.10 4.66
CA TYR A 218 14.91 4.21 3.71
C TYR A 218 15.91 3.35 4.48
N TYR A 219 15.85 2.07 4.31
CA TYR A 219 16.79 1.13 4.91
C TYR A 219 17.49 0.32 3.83
N ASP A 220 18.81 0.54 3.67
CA ASP A 220 19.70 -0.31 2.85
C ASP A 220 19.99 -1.58 3.63
N TYR A 221 19.25 -2.64 3.36
CA TYR A 221 19.36 -3.89 4.11
C TYR A 221 20.56 -4.75 3.71
N LEU A 222 21.28 -4.41 2.63
CA LEU A 222 22.55 -5.02 2.29
C LEU A 222 23.71 -4.40 3.09
N ASN A 223 23.66 -3.08 3.35
CA ASN A 223 24.69 -2.36 4.07
C ASN A 223 24.30 -2.04 5.53
N HIS A 224 23.12 -2.45 5.97
CA HIS A 224 22.58 -2.20 7.31
C HIS A 224 22.56 -0.71 7.69
N LYS A 225 22.19 0.17 6.74
CA LYS A 225 22.15 1.62 6.97
C LYS A 225 20.75 2.18 6.78
N GLY A 226 20.27 2.91 7.78
CA GLY A 226 19.00 3.62 7.74
C GLY A 226 19.19 5.10 7.41
N TYR A 227 18.30 5.63 6.58
CA TYR A 227 18.21 7.05 6.23
C TYR A 227 16.81 7.53 6.53
N LYS A 228 16.68 8.74 7.09
CA LYS A 228 15.39 9.37 7.33
C LYS A 228 15.33 10.74 6.68
N SER A 229 14.20 11.07 6.11
CA SER A 229 13.89 12.39 5.62
C SER A 229 12.55 12.83 6.18
N LYS A 230 12.46 14.05 6.70
CA LYS A 230 11.17 14.64 7.06
C LYS A 230 10.42 14.93 5.76
N GLN A 231 9.18 14.48 5.68
CA GLN A 231 8.34 14.83 4.54
C GLN A 231 7.91 16.29 4.68
N TYR A 232 8.36 17.11 3.76
CA TYR A 232 7.86 18.47 3.60
C TYR A 232 6.64 18.38 2.71
N SER A 233 5.47 18.24 3.33
CA SER A 233 4.24 18.22 2.58
C SER A 233 3.90 19.60 2.05
N ARG A 234 3.43 19.63 0.88
CA ARG A 234 2.57 20.54 0.14
C ARG A 234 3.25 21.26 -1.00
N GLY A 235 2.88 20.83 -2.18
CA GLY A 235 3.09 21.52 -3.45
C GLY A 235 4.05 20.82 -4.41
N ASN A 236 4.95 19.96 -3.96
CA ASN A 236 5.85 19.29 -4.89
C ASN A 236 5.41 17.83 -5.13
N VAL A 237 4.63 17.60 -6.18
CA VAL A 237 4.16 16.25 -6.57
C VAL A 237 5.29 15.34 -7.07
N LEU A 238 6.47 15.89 -7.34
CA LEU A 238 7.65 15.11 -7.72
C LEU A 238 8.41 14.57 -6.51
N MET A 239 8.06 15.01 -5.30
CA MET A 239 8.60 14.41 -4.09
C MET A 239 7.94 13.04 -3.85
N PRO A 240 8.73 12.02 -3.46
CA PRO A 240 8.17 10.69 -3.20
C PRO A 240 7.15 10.77 -2.06
N GLY A 241 5.86 10.79 -2.41
CA GLY A 241 4.78 10.79 -1.43
C GLY A 241 4.18 9.41 -1.23
N ARG A 242 3.87 8.74 -2.32
CA ARG A 242 3.34 7.38 -2.32
C ARG A 242 3.90 6.64 -3.53
N PHE A 243 4.42 5.48 -3.27
CA PHE A 243 4.81 4.60 -4.35
C PHE A 243 3.63 3.70 -4.76
N LEU A 244 3.57 3.38 -6.05
CA LEU A 244 2.64 2.38 -6.60
C LEU A 244 3.23 0.98 -6.47
N THR A 245 4.51 0.89 -6.77
CA THR A 245 5.24 -0.39 -6.86
C THR A 245 6.75 -0.12 -6.82
N THR A 246 7.52 -1.19 -6.97
CA THR A 246 8.98 -1.15 -7.10
C THR A 246 9.43 -1.95 -8.32
N THR A 247 10.59 -1.57 -8.87
CA THR A 247 11.42 -2.45 -9.70
C THR A 247 12.55 -3.03 -8.86
N SER A 248 13.47 -3.78 -9.44
CA SER A 248 14.65 -4.30 -8.74
C SER A 248 15.51 -3.20 -8.09
N ASP A 249 15.51 -1.98 -8.66
CA ASP A 249 16.43 -0.90 -8.29
C ASP A 249 15.75 0.46 -8.05
N ALA A 250 14.47 0.60 -8.35
CA ALA A 250 13.75 1.86 -8.22
C ALA A 250 12.42 1.70 -7.47
N PHE A 251 11.98 2.78 -6.85
CA PHE A 251 10.61 2.98 -6.39
C PHE A 251 9.83 3.72 -7.47
N VAL A 252 8.60 3.29 -7.72
CA VAL A 252 7.76 3.81 -8.81
C VAL A 252 6.56 4.56 -8.24
N SER A 253 6.39 5.79 -8.67
CA SER A 253 5.20 6.59 -8.42
C SER A 253 4.64 7.14 -9.73
N TYR A 254 3.61 7.96 -9.65
CA TYR A 254 3.09 8.68 -10.80
C TYR A 254 2.64 10.08 -10.40
N VAL A 255 2.55 10.92 -11.40
CA VAL A 255 1.89 12.22 -11.33
C VAL A 255 0.91 12.32 -12.49
N THR A 256 -0.29 12.87 -12.26
CA THR A 256 -1.20 13.14 -13.38
C THR A 256 -0.60 14.20 -14.30
N ALA A 257 -0.95 14.18 -15.57
CA ALA A 257 -0.51 15.20 -16.51
C ALA A 257 -0.94 16.60 -16.04
N TYR A 258 -2.18 16.73 -15.57
CA TYR A 258 -2.71 17.96 -14.98
C TYR A 258 -1.84 18.46 -13.83
N ASP A 259 -1.59 17.63 -12.80
CA ASP A 259 -0.77 18.03 -11.65
C ASP A 259 0.67 18.36 -12.05
N PHE A 260 1.22 17.69 -13.05
CA PHE A 260 2.57 17.95 -13.54
C PHE A 260 2.69 19.32 -14.20
N ILE A 261 1.72 19.69 -15.05
CA ILE A 261 1.73 20.98 -15.75
C ILE A 261 1.50 22.13 -14.78
N HIS A 262 0.60 21.94 -13.80
CA HIS A 262 0.20 22.98 -12.83
C HIS A 262 1.07 23.02 -11.57
N GLN A 263 2.26 22.39 -11.60
CA GLN A 263 3.20 22.50 -10.49
C GLN A 263 3.58 23.95 -10.21
N PRO A 264 3.65 24.38 -8.94
CA PRO A 264 4.17 25.69 -8.57
C PRO A 264 5.59 25.90 -9.12
N GLU A 265 5.91 27.16 -9.42
CA GLU A 265 7.28 27.52 -9.82
C GLU A 265 8.30 27.06 -8.75
N GLY A 266 9.43 26.54 -9.21
CA GLY A 266 10.49 26.00 -8.37
C GLY A 266 10.29 24.55 -7.90
N CYS A 267 9.13 23.94 -8.12
CA CYS A 267 8.92 22.50 -7.82
C CYS A 267 9.53 21.57 -8.85
N ILE A 268 9.65 22.04 -10.09
CA ILE A 268 10.34 21.35 -11.17
C ILE A 268 11.58 22.17 -11.50
N ASP A 269 12.73 21.52 -11.57
CA ASP A 269 13.96 22.12 -12.02
C ASP A 269 13.87 22.36 -13.55
N VAL A 270 13.18 23.46 -13.91
CA VAL A 270 12.94 23.83 -15.32
C VAL A 270 14.23 24.18 -16.06
N ASP A 271 15.34 24.37 -15.35
CA ASP A 271 16.65 24.58 -15.97
C ASP A 271 17.20 23.28 -16.57
N ARG A 272 16.65 22.14 -16.18
CA ARG A 272 16.96 20.86 -16.84
C ARG A 272 16.19 20.74 -18.15
N PRO A 273 16.88 20.62 -19.29
CA PRO A 273 16.24 20.55 -20.61
C PRO A 273 15.13 19.49 -20.71
N LEU A 274 15.35 18.33 -20.07
CA LEU A 274 14.40 17.22 -20.06
C LEU A 274 13.04 17.60 -19.42
N TRP A 275 13.06 18.32 -18.29
CA TRP A 275 11.83 18.70 -17.60
C TRP A 275 11.05 19.78 -18.34
N ARG A 276 11.79 20.73 -18.95
CA ARG A 276 11.19 21.77 -19.79
C ARG A 276 10.49 21.16 -21.01
N ASP A 277 11.21 20.33 -21.77
CA ASP A 277 10.68 19.66 -22.94
C ASP A 277 9.45 18.78 -22.61
N LEU A 278 9.52 18.05 -21.48
CA LEU A 278 8.40 17.23 -21.04
C LEU A 278 7.18 18.09 -20.70
N ARG A 279 7.37 19.22 -19.98
CA ARG A 279 6.28 20.13 -19.61
C ARG A 279 5.64 20.79 -20.83
N GLU A 280 6.44 21.21 -21.81
CA GLU A 280 5.95 21.84 -23.04
C GLU A 280 5.15 20.88 -23.94
N ARG A 281 5.44 19.59 -23.86
CA ARG A 281 4.75 18.57 -24.69
C ARG A 281 3.59 17.89 -24.00
N THR A 282 3.43 18.03 -22.70
CA THR A 282 2.38 17.36 -21.93
C THR A 282 1.10 18.19 -22.00
N MET A 283 -0.01 17.56 -22.36
CA MET A 283 -1.36 18.13 -22.30
C MET A 283 -2.09 17.62 -21.03
N GLU A 284 -3.10 18.37 -20.57
CA GLU A 284 -3.82 18.06 -19.30
C GLU A 284 -4.49 16.70 -19.31
N ASP A 285 -4.95 16.24 -20.45
CA ASP A 285 -5.62 14.96 -20.67
C ASP A 285 -4.68 13.81 -21.07
N ASP A 286 -3.37 14.06 -21.08
CA ASP A 286 -2.38 13.02 -21.31
C ASP A 286 -2.39 11.97 -20.20
N ASN A 287 -1.84 10.80 -20.53
CA ASN A 287 -1.63 9.74 -19.55
C ASN A 287 -0.72 10.22 -18.39
N PRO A 288 -0.92 9.67 -17.17
CA PRO A 288 -0.03 9.94 -16.05
C PRO A 288 1.44 9.67 -16.38
N ILE A 289 2.31 10.51 -15.85
CA ILE A 289 3.77 10.39 -15.98
C ILE A 289 4.27 9.47 -14.87
N LEU A 290 4.99 8.41 -15.23
CA LEU A 290 5.64 7.55 -14.24
C LEU A 290 6.95 8.16 -13.78
N LEU A 291 7.13 8.18 -12.46
CA LEU A 291 8.32 8.69 -11.78
C LEU A 291 9.10 7.51 -11.21
N LEU A 292 10.37 7.41 -11.57
CA LEU A 292 11.29 6.40 -11.07
C LEU A 292 12.28 7.05 -10.11
N TYR A 293 12.27 6.62 -8.86
CA TYR A 293 13.14 7.13 -7.81
C TYR A 293 14.24 6.12 -7.49
N TYR A 294 15.46 6.53 -7.77
CA TYR A 294 16.66 5.75 -7.46
C TYR A 294 17.31 6.31 -6.19
N VAL A 295 17.56 5.44 -5.21
CA VAL A 295 18.31 5.85 -4.03
C VAL A 295 19.78 5.99 -4.42
N ARG A 296 20.31 7.23 -4.37
CA ARG A 296 21.74 7.47 -4.67
C ARG A 296 22.61 6.85 -3.59
N LYS A 297 23.74 6.28 -4.02
CA LYS A 297 24.80 5.76 -3.15
C LYS A 297 25.54 6.86 -2.44
#